data_333001f570a7dcaf84b9ce91726d9edd
#
_entry.id   333001f570a7dcaf84b9ce91726d9edd
#
_cell.length_a   1.000
_cell.length_b   1.000
_cell.length_c   1.000
_cell.angle_alpha   90.00
_cell.angle_beta   90.00
_cell.angle_gamma   90.00
#
_symmetry.space_group_name_H-M   'P 1'
#
loop_
_entity.id
_entity.type
_entity.pdbx_description
1 polymer ?
#
loop_
_entity_poly.entity_id
_entity_poly.type
_entity_poly.pdbx_seq_one_letter_code
_entity_poly.pdbx_strand_id
1 'polypeptide(L)'
;MKIYKSIEEFNSYKDNLHDLTFVPTMGNLHKGHISLINFAKKFKTGIIATIFVNELQFNDKSDYQNYPKTLDEDIDLLEKHGCDHLLIPDDSILDNIDQISASSKATKLCGMSRPGHFDGVLTILNKFFEIIEPQTVIFGKKDYQQLILVKEFVEKKDLNISIVGCDTVRERSGLALSSRNNLLSREEKLLAPLINKTLEQLNNKKDKLNTVSYTHLT
;
A
#
# COMPACT_ATOMS: atom_id res chain seq x y z
N MET A 1 -5.76 -12.13 17.38
CA MET A 1 -4.75 -12.04 16.29
C MET A 1 -3.44 -12.72 16.73
N LYS A 2 -2.80 -13.51 15.88
CA LYS A 2 -1.46 -14.07 16.17
C LYS A 2 -0.38 -13.14 15.63
N ILE A 3 0.60 -12.82 16.47
CA ILE A 3 1.70 -11.90 16.14
C ILE A 3 2.99 -12.71 16.03
N TYR A 4 3.77 -12.46 14.97
CA TYR A 4 5.09 -13.02 14.73
C TYR A 4 6.11 -11.89 14.71
N LYS A 5 7.11 -11.95 15.58
CA LYS A 5 8.13 -10.91 15.75
C LYS A 5 9.40 -11.15 14.95
N SER A 6 9.47 -12.27 14.23
CA SER A 6 10.57 -12.55 13.31
C SER A 6 10.08 -13.46 12.16
N ILE A 7 10.92 -13.55 11.12
CA ILE A 7 10.67 -14.46 10.00
C ILE A 7 10.75 -15.92 10.45
N GLU A 8 11.67 -16.25 11.35
CA GLU A 8 11.83 -17.61 11.90
C GLU A 8 10.58 -18.03 12.66
N GLU A 9 10.04 -17.16 13.49
CA GLU A 9 8.78 -17.41 14.21
C GLU A 9 7.62 -17.65 13.24
N PHE A 10 7.50 -16.83 12.21
CA PHE A 10 6.49 -17.01 11.17
C PHE A 10 6.66 -18.34 10.44
N ASN A 11 7.87 -18.64 9.97
CA ASN A 11 8.18 -19.88 9.24
C ASN A 11 7.90 -21.13 10.07
N SER A 12 8.14 -21.09 11.38
CA SER A 12 7.82 -22.21 12.27
C SER A 12 6.33 -22.54 12.36
N TYR A 13 5.47 -21.62 11.94
CA TYR A 13 4.02 -21.75 11.98
C TYR A 13 3.35 -21.78 10.59
N LYS A 14 4.08 -21.41 9.55
CA LYS A 14 3.58 -21.19 8.19
C LYS A 14 2.82 -22.40 7.64
N ASP A 15 3.28 -23.62 7.89
CA ASP A 15 2.64 -24.84 7.40
C ASP A 15 1.21 -25.06 7.92
N ASN A 16 0.81 -24.32 8.98
CA ASN A 16 -0.55 -24.33 9.50
C ASN A 16 -1.44 -23.27 8.85
N LEU A 17 -0.90 -22.47 7.92
CA LEU A 17 -1.61 -21.39 7.26
C LEU A 17 -1.97 -21.80 5.83
N HIS A 18 -3.22 -21.61 5.48
CA HIS A 18 -3.72 -21.89 4.14
C HIS A 18 -4.49 -20.67 3.65
N ASP A 19 -4.36 -20.37 2.35
CA ASP A 19 -5.16 -19.34 1.68
C ASP A 19 -5.09 -17.95 2.36
N LEU A 20 -3.96 -17.28 2.24
CA LEU A 20 -3.74 -15.97 2.86
C LEU A 20 -4.07 -14.81 1.93
N THR A 21 -4.82 -13.83 2.47
CA THR A 21 -4.93 -12.49 1.90
C THR A 21 -3.99 -11.55 2.67
N PHE A 22 -3.04 -10.96 1.96
CA PHE A 22 -1.99 -10.13 2.52
C PHE A 22 -2.28 -8.63 2.38
N VAL A 23 -2.04 -7.87 3.43
CA VAL A 23 -2.14 -6.41 3.46
C VAL A 23 -0.80 -5.84 3.95
N PRO A 24 0.11 -5.44 3.05
CA PRO A 24 1.39 -4.84 3.44
C PRO A 24 1.19 -3.43 4.01
N THR A 25 1.83 -3.15 5.15
CA THR A 25 1.83 -1.81 5.77
C THR A 25 3.18 -1.45 6.37
N MET A 26 3.38 -0.17 6.61
CA MET A 26 4.55 0.36 7.33
C MET A 26 4.21 0.80 8.76
N GLY A 27 3.02 0.47 9.26
CA GLY A 27 2.52 0.97 10.54
C GLY A 27 1.93 2.39 10.45
N ASN A 28 1.72 3.02 11.61
CA ASN A 28 0.97 4.26 11.80
C ASN A 28 -0.39 4.21 11.09
N LEU A 29 -1.15 3.19 11.47
CA LEU A 29 -2.37 2.79 10.79
C LEU A 29 -3.48 3.82 10.99
N HIS A 30 -4.27 4.00 9.96
CA HIS A 30 -5.44 4.87 9.97
C HIS A 30 -6.61 4.19 9.24
N LYS A 31 -7.78 4.82 9.23
CA LYS A 31 -9.00 4.28 8.61
C LYS A 31 -8.81 3.83 7.15
N GLY A 32 -7.86 4.41 6.43
CA GLY A 32 -7.47 3.96 5.09
C GLY A 32 -6.89 2.55 5.07
N HIS A 33 -5.96 2.24 5.98
CA HIS A 33 -5.40 0.89 6.13
C HIS A 33 -6.47 -0.10 6.62
N ILE A 34 -7.28 0.32 7.57
CA ILE A 34 -8.38 -0.51 8.10
C ILE A 34 -9.41 -0.84 7.01
N SER A 35 -9.62 0.05 6.04
CA SER A 35 -10.48 -0.28 4.90
C SER A 35 -9.96 -1.44 4.05
N LEU A 36 -8.63 -1.62 3.96
CA LEU A 36 -8.00 -2.76 3.27
C LEU A 36 -8.25 -4.06 4.03
N ILE A 37 -8.09 -4.05 5.37
CA ILE A 37 -8.40 -5.21 6.23
C ILE A 37 -9.89 -5.59 6.11
N ASN A 38 -10.79 -4.61 6.17
CA ASN A 38 -12.22 -4.87 5.99
C ASN A 38 -12.56 -5.39 4.60
N PHE A 39 -11.84 -4.93 3.57
CA PHE A 39 -12.01 -5.41 2.20
C PHE A 39 -11.48 -6.85 2.05
N ALA A 40 -10.39 -7.21 2.73
CA ALA A 40 -9.80 -8.54 2.76
C ALA A 40 -10.79 -9.62 3.20
N LYS A 41 -11.70 -9.31 4.12
CA LYS A 41 -12.75 -10.24 4.59
C LYS A 41 -13.63 -10.81 3.49
N LYS A 42 -13.73 -10.14 2.33
CA LYS A 42 -14.51 -10.62 1.18
C LYS A 42 -13.95 -11.88 0.55
N PHE A 43 -12.67 -12.15 0.73
CA PHE A 43 -11.99 -13.32 0.17
C PHE A 43 -12.19 -14.59 1.00
N LYS A 44 -12.67 -14.46 2.25
CA LYS A 44 -12.94 -15.58 3.17
C LYS A 44 -11.70 -16.47 3.44
N THR A 45 -10.53 -15.86 3.42
CA THR A 45 -9.22 -16.47 3.68
C THR A 45 -8.66 -15.91 4.98
N GLY A 46 -7.57 -16.48 5.50
CA GLY A 46 -6.82 -15.86 6.60
C GLY A 46 -6.25 -14.50 6.19
N ILE A 47 -6.40 -13.49 7.03
CA ILE A 47 -5.89 -12.13 6.78
C ILE A 47 -4.58 -11.96 7.49
N ILE A 48 -3.50 -11.71 6.75
CA ILE A 48 -2.20 -11.36 7.30
C ILE A 48 -1.83 -9.91 6.94
N ALA A 49 -1.37 -9.16 7.92
CA ALA A 49 -0.75 -7.86 7.72
C ALA A 49 0.75 -7.91 8.06
N THR A 50 1.52 -6.97 7.52
CA THR A 50 2.88 -6.67 7.99
C THR A 50 2.94 -5.26 8.54
N ILE A 51 3.83 -5.04 9.52
CA ILE A 51 4.28 -3.70 9.91
C ILE A 51 5.81 -3.70 9.77
N PHE A 52 6.29 -3.06 8.71
CA PHE A 52 7.72 -2.93 8.44
C PHE A 52 8.02 -1.60 7.72
N VAL A 53 8.83 -0.75 8.35
CA VAL A 53 9.27 0.52 7.75
C VAL A 53 10.49 0.24 6.87
N ASN A 54 10.25 0.05 5.58
CA ASN A 54 11.25 -0.35 4.60
C ASN A 54 12.15 0.84 4.20
N GLU A 55 13.40 0.85 4.65
CA GLU A 55 14.35 1.94 4.32
C GLU A 55 14.64 2.07 2.83
N LEU A 56 14.60 0.97 2.06
CA LEU A 56 14.93 0.96 0.63
C LEU A 56 14.01 1.86 -0.21
N GLN A 57 12.82 2.18 0.27
CA GLN A 57 11.86 3.03 -0.45
C GLN A 57 11.91 4.52 -0.07
N PHE A 58 12.80 4.92 0.86
CA PHE A 58 12.94 6.30 1.28
C PHE A 58 14.08 6.98 0.54
N ASN A 59 13.80 8.14 -0.07
CA ASN A 59 14.82 8.97 -0.72
C ASN A 59 15.48 9.93 0.27
N ASP A 60 14.80 10.25 1.37
CA ASP A 60 15.26 11.12 2.44
C ASP A 60 15.43 10.31 3.73
N LYS A 61 16.65 10.29 4.25
CA LYS A 61 16.97 9.63 5.52
C LYS A 61 16.20 10.24 6.70
N SER A 62 15.90 11.53 6.64
CA SER A 62 15.14 12.21 7.69
C SER A 62 13.68 11.76 7.71
N ASP A 63 13.06 11.52 6.53
CA ASP A 63 11.68 10.96 6.42
C ASP A 63 11.63 9.54 6.99
N TYR A 64 12.65 8.72 6.72
CA TYR A 64 12.76 7.38 7.30
C TYR A 64 12.91 7.40 8.82
N GLN A 65 13.86 8.22 9.33
CA GLN A 65 14.13 8.30 10.77
C GLN A 65 12.96 8.86 11.58
N ASN A 66 12.21 9.81 10.99
CA ASN A 66 11.05 10.43 11.61
C ASN A 66 9.72 9.75 11.25
N TYR A 67 9.76 8.58 10.57
CA TYR A 67 8.53 7.88 10.25
C TYR A 67 7.81 7.45 11.53
N PRO A 68 6.53 7.78 11.70
CA PRO A 68 5.80 7.51 12.94
C PRO A 68 5.73 6.02 13.25
N LYS A 69 6.07 5.66 14.48
CA LYS A 69 6.03 4.27 15.00
C LYS A 69 5.01 4.21 16.11
N THR A 70 3.88 3.57 15.87
CA THR A 70 2.70 3.47 16.76
C THR A 70 2.29 2.01 16.92
N LEU A 71 3.27 1.14 17.23
CA LEU A 71 3.09 -0.31 17.12
C LEU A 71 1.94 -0.84 17.99
N ASP A 72 1.82 -0.39 19.23
CA ASP A 72 0.80 -0.90 20.15
C ASP A 72 -0.62 -0.51 19.67
N GLU A 73 -0.79 0.75 19.25
CA GLU A 73 -2.06 1.23 18.67
C GLU A 73 -2.39 0.52 17.36
N ASP A 74 -1.37 0.21 16.55
CA ASP A 74 -1.53 -0.50 15.28
C ASP A 74 -1.98 -1.95 15.52
N ILE A 75 -1.42 -2.63 16.51
CA ILE A 75 -1.82 -3.98 16.93
C ILE A 75 -3.28 -3.98 17.36
N ASP A 76 -3.66 -3.07 18.26
CA ASP A 76 -5.03 -2.94 18.74
C ASP A 76 -6.03 -2.70 17.60
N LEU A 77 -5.65 -1.84 16.64
CA LEU A 77 -6.48 -1.56 15.47
C LEU A 77 -6.65 -2.79 14.57
N LEU A 78 -5.59 -3.52 14.27
CA LEU A 78 -5.64 -4.71 13.44
C LEU A 78 -6.49 -5.80 14.09
N GLU A 79 -6.27 -6.07 15.37
CA GLU A 79 -7.01 -7.08 16.13
C GLU A 79 -8.51 -6.75 16.20
N LYS A 80 -8.84 -5.52 16.57
CA LYS A 80 -10.23 -5.01 16.61
C LYS A 80 -10.94 -5.14 15.27
N HIS A 81 -10.22 -5.03 14.18
CA HIS A 81 -10.79 -5.12 12.84
C HIS A 81 -10.63 -6.51 12.20
N GLY A 82 -10.29 -7.53 12.99
CA GLY A 82 -10.32 -8.94 12.57
C GLY A 82 -9.22 -9.29 11.57
N CYS A 83 -8.01 -8.76 11.76
CA CYS A 83 -6.81 -9.31 11.18
C CYS A 83 -6.45 -10.59 11.94
N ASP A 84 -6.11 -11.67 11.24
CA ASP A 84 -5.84 -12.95 11.89
C ASP A 84 -4.37 -13.09 12.29
N HIS A 85 -3.47 -12.54 11.45
CA HIS A 85 -2.02 -12.67 11.58
C HIS A 85 -1.33 -11.34 11.38
N LEU A 86 -0.27 -11.06 12.16
CA LEU A 86 0.58 -9.90 12.00
C LEU A 86 2.05 -10.33 12.02
N LEU A 87 2.78 -10.04 10.94
CA LEU A 87 4.23 -10.24 10.86
C LEU A 87 4.94 -8.89 11.03
N ILE A 88 5.84 -8.83 12.02
CA ILE A 88 6.67 -7.66 12.33
C ILE A 88 8.13 -8.11 12.24
N PRO A 89 8.70 -8.19 11.02
CA PRO A 89 10.10 -8.59 10.90
C PRO A 89 11.01 -7.47 11.40
N ASP A 90 12.20 -7.85 11.83
CA ASP A 90 13.30 -6.93 12.07
C ASP A 90 14.05 -6.61 10.75
N ASP A 91 15.08 -5.76 10.85
CA ASP A 91 15.82 -5.28 9.68
C ASP A 91 16.62 -6.39 8.97
N SER A 92 16.81 -7.57 9.59
CA SER A 92 17.47 -8.72 8.98
C SER A 92 16.73 -9.24 7.73
N ILE A 93 15.45 -8.88 7.55
CA ILE A 93 14.70 -9.15 6.31
C ILE A 93 15.39 -8.56 5.07
N LEU A 94 16.20 -7.51 5.25
CA LEU A 94 16.95 -6.84 4.18
C LEU A 94 18.31 -7.49 3.90
N ASP A 95 18.76 -8.41 4.76
CA ASP A 95 20.06 -9.07 4.60
C ASP A 95 20.05 -9.96 3.37
N ASN A 96 21.04 -9.76 2.48
CA ASN A 96 21.19 -10.51 1.24
C ASN A 96 19.93 -10.51 0.36
N ILE A 97 19.13 -9.43 0.41
CA ILE A 97 17.91 -9.31 -0.38
C ILE A 97 18.23 -9.05 -1.87
N ASP A 98 17.60 -9.81 -2.75
CA ASP A 98 17.71 -9.62 -4.19
C ASP A 98 17.00 -8.32 -4.60
N GLN A 99 17.76 -7.37 -5.12
CA GLN A 99 17.22 -6.09 -5.58
C GLN A 99 16.38 -6.26 -6.84
N ILE A 100 15.18 -5.74 -6.81
CA ILE A 100 14.25 -5.75 -7.95
C ILE A 100 14.26 -4.38 -8.63
N SER A 101 14.51 -4.39 -9.94
CA SER A 101 14.38 -3.18 -10.77
C SER A 101 12.94 -3.06 -11.29
N ALA A 102 12.30 -1.94 -11.02
CA ALA A 102 10.99 -1.62 -11.57
C ALA A 102 11.07 -1.32 -13.07
N SER A 103 9.94 -1.40 -13.77
CA SER A 103 9.89 -1.05 -15.20
C SER A 103 10.12 0.45 -15.43
N SER A 104 10.31 0.83 -16.72
CA SER A 104 10.47 2.25 -17.10
C SER A 104 9.30 3.15 -16.70
N LYS A 105 8.14 2.60 -16.35
CA LYS A 105 7.03 3.37 -15.78
C LYS A 105 7.37 3.98 -14.41
N ALA A 106 8.32 3.39 -13.69
CA ALA A 106 8.81 3.88 -12.41
C ALA A 106 9.60 5.19 -12.49
N THR A 107 10.07 5.58 -13.66
CA THR A 107 10.81 6.86 -13.87
C THR A 107 9.88 8.05 -14.15
N LYS A 108 8.57 7.84 -14.19
CA LYS A 108 7.57 8.87 -14.49
C LYS A 108 6.77 9.23 -13.23
N LEU A 109 6.03 10.35 -13.29
CA LEU A 109 5.14 10.79 -12.19
C LEU A 109 5.87 10.83 -10.84
N CYS A 110 5.36 10.12 -9.82
CA CYS A 110 5.98 10.07 -8.49
C CYS A 110 7.42 9.55 -8.54
N GLY A 111 7.72 8.59 -9.39
CA GLY A 111 9.07 8.03 -9.52
C GLY A 111 10.09 9.02 -10.09
N MET A 112 9.67 10.01 -10.86
CA MET A 112 10.56 11.06 -11.35
C MET A 112 11.12 11.92 -10.19
N SER A 113 10.29 12.19 -9.19
CA SER A 113 10.69 12.94 -7.99
C SER A 113 11.27 12.06 -6.88
N ARG A 114 11.18 10.73 -7.03
CA ARG A 114 11.62 9.73 -6.05
C ARG A 114 12.41 8.61 -6.73
N PRO A 115 13.62 8.87 -7.27
CA PRO A 115 14.44 7.85 -7.94
C PRO A 115 14.71 6.65 -7.03
N GLY A 116 14.54 5.41 -7.53
CA GLY A 116 14.76 4.17 -6.78
C GLY A 116 13.63 3.78 -5.81
N HIS A 117 12.68 4.67 -5.53
CA HIS A 117 11.57 4.39 -4.61
C HIS A 117 10.81 3.09 -4.96
N PHE A 118 10.43 2.92 -6.21
CA PHE A 118 9.67 1.75 -6.62
C PHE A 118 10.51 0.48 -6.69
N ASP A 119 11.82 0.60 -6.93
CA ASP A 119 12.74 -0.53 -6.82
C ASP A 119 12.76 -1.05 -5.39
N GLY A 120 12.87 -0.14 -4.40
CA GLY A 120 12.80 -0.50 -2.99
C GLY A 120 11.45 -1.11 -2.59
N VAL A 121 10.34 -0.58 -3.13
CA VAL A 121 9.00 -1.16 -2.88
C VAL A 121 8.88 -2.56 -3.45
N LEU A 122 9.30 -2.80 -4.70
CA LEU A 122 9.19 -4.13 -5.31
C LEU A 122 10.14 -5.13 -4.66
N THR A 123 11.32 -4.68 -4.23
CA THR A 123 12.31 -5.50 -3.53
C THR A 123 11.73 -6.08 -2.24
N ILE A 124 11.18 -5.25 -1.37
CA ILE A 124 10.61 -5.74 -0.11
C ILE A 124 9.31 -6.55 -0.33
N LEU A 125 8.49 -6.18 -1.30
CA LEU A 125 7.28 -6.94 -1.62
C LEU A 125 7.62 -8.32 -2.17
N ASN A 126 8.65 -8.45 -3.03
CA ASN A 126 9.12 -9.75 -3.48
C ASN A 126 9.52 -10.64 -2.30
N LYS A 127 10.27 -10.09 -1.36
CA LYS A 127 10.67 -10.82 -0.14
C LYS A 127 9.46 -11.27 0.69
N PHE A 128 8.48 -10.41 0.89
CA PHE A 128 7.24 -10.79 1.57
C PHE A 128 6.43 -11.83 0.81
N PHE A 129 6.40 -11.78 -0.52
CA PHE A 129 5.71 -12.79 -1.33
C PHE A 129 6.36 -14.16 -1.20
N GLU A 130 7.70 -14.23 -1.12
CA GLU A 130 8.45 -15.46 -0.88
C GLU A 130 8.20 -16.03 0.53
N ILE A 131 8.12 -15.17 1.54
CA ILE A 131 7.92 -15.59 2.94
C ILE A 131 6.47 -16.02 3.18
N ILE A 132 5.51 -15.19 2.78
CA ILE A 132 4.08 -15.33 3.12
C ILE A 132 3.36 -16.27 2.14
N GLU A 133 3.76 -16.29 0.87
CA GLU A 133 3.10 -17.00 -0.23
C GLU A 133 1.59 -16.71 -0.33
N PRO A 134 1.20 -15.42 -0.40
CA PRO A 134 -0.20 -15.06 -0.37
C PRO A 134 -0.88 -15.38 -1.70
N GLN A 135 -2.16 -15.76 -1.68
CA GLN A 135 -2.96 -15.89 -2.91
C GLN A 135 -3.48 -14.54 -3.39
N THR A 136 -3.75 -13.63 -2.48
CA THR A 136 -4.26 -12.30 -2.78
C THR A 136 -3.51 -11.26 -1.98
N VAL A 137 -3.16 -10.13 -2.63
CA VAL A 137 -2.54 -8.98 -1.96
C VAL A 137 -3.37 -7.73 -2.23
N ILE A 138 -3.68 -6.96 -1.18
CA ILE A 138 -4.56 -5.79 -1.28
C ILE A 138 -3.75 -4.51 -1.10
N PHE A 139 -3.89 -3.60 -2.06
CA PHE A 139 -3.30 -2.27 -2.04
C PHE A 139 -4.36 -1.18 -2.13
N GLY A 140 -4.09 -0.01 -1.57
CA GLY A 140 -4.91 1.17 -1.78
C GLY A 140 -4.67 1.79 -3.16
N LYS A 141 -5.74 2.15 -3.89
CA LYS A 141 -5.64 2.92 -5.15
C LYS A 141 -5.10 4.34 -4.94
N LYS A 142 -4.94 4.78 -3.71
CA LYS A 142 -4.29 6.07 -3.41
C LYS A 142 -2.88 6.13 -4.02
N ASP A 143 -2.10 5.08 -3.89
CA ASP A 143 -0.76 4.97 -4.44
C ASP A 143 -0.82 4.21 -5.79
N TYR A 144 -1.57 4.79 -6.76
CA TYR A 144 -2.00 4.11 -7.98
C TYR A 144 -0.84 3.68 -8.88
N GLN A 145 0.23 4.49 -8.95
CA GLN A 145 1.42 4.12 -9.70
C GLN A 145 2.10 2.89 -9.09
N GLN A 146 2.17 2.81 -7.76
CA GLN A 146 2.66 1.61 -7.07
C GLN A 146 1.81 0.38 -7.42
N LEU A 147 0.48 0.50 -7.37
CA LEU A 147 -0.43 -0.60 -7.70
C LEU A 147 -0.19 -1.14 -9.13
N ILE A 148 0.01 -0.24 -10.11
CA ILE A 148 0.30 -0.64 -11.50
C ILE A 148 1.65 -1.37 -11.58
N LEU A 149 2.70 -0.85 -10.94
CA LEU A 149 4.02 -1.45 -10.97
C LEU A 149 4.07 -2.80 -10.28
N VAL A 150 3.34 -2.98 -9.18
CA VAL A 150 3.22 -4.28 -8.49
C VAL A 150 2.49 -5.30 -9.36
N LYS A 151 1.41 -4.91 -10.04
CA LYS A 151 0.70 -5.80 -10.98
C LYS A 151 1.62 -6.26 -12.11
N GLU A 152 2.32 -5.32 -12.73
CA GLU A 152 3.28 -5.60 -13.80
C GLU A 152 4.43 -6.52 -13.32
N PHE A 153 4.90 -6.31 -12.10
CA PHE A 153 5.94 -7.13 -11.49
C PHE A 153 5.47 -8.58 -11.29
N VAL A 154 4.29 -8.78 -10.71
CA VAL A 154 3.70 -10.10 -10.46
C VAL A 154 3.47 -10.85 -11.78
N GLU A 155 2.93 -10.17 -12.79
CA GLU A 155 2.73 -10.72 -14.12
C GLU A 155 4.06 -11.11 -14.78
N LYS A 156 5.06 -10.23 -14.76
CA LYS A 156 6.38 -10.47 -15.35
C LYS A 156 7.15 -11.63 -14.68
N LYS A 157 6.96 -11.81 -13.37
CA LYS A 157 7.58 -12.90 -12.58
C LYS A 157 6.77 -14.20 -12.62
N ASP A 158 5.61 -14.19 -13.29
CA ASP A 158 4.67 -15.33 -13.34
C ASP A 158 4.28 -15.84 -11.94
N LEU A 159 4.07 -14.92 -11.00
CA LEU A 159 3.67 -15.27 -9.64
C LEU A 159 2.16 -15.54 -9.60
N ASN A 160 1.76 -16.64 -8.98
CA ASN A 160 0.35 -16.99 -8.80
C ASN A 160 -0.29 -16.16 -7.67
N ILE A 161 -0.25 -14.83 -7.79
CA ILE A 161 -0.73 -13.87 -6.80
C ILE A 161 -1.73 -12.91 -7.44
N SER A 162 -2.93 -12.79 -6.87
CA SER A 162 -3.93 -11.82 -7.29
C SER A 162 -3.68 -10.45 -6.64
N ILE A 163 -3.39 -9.41 -7.43
CA ILE A 163 -3.19 -8.04 -6.93
C ILE A 163 -4.47 -7.23 -7.05
N VAL A 164 -5.05 -6.85 -5.91
CA VAL A 164 -6.34 -6.17 -5.83
C VAL A 164 -6.19 -4.74 -5.33
N GLY A 165 -6.83 -3.79 -6.03
CA GLY A 165 -6.86 -2.38 -5.65
C GLY A 165 -8.14 -2.02 -4.89
N CYS A 166 -8.01 -1.48 -3.67
CA CYS A 166 -9.12 -0.96 -2.86
C CYS A 166 -9.24 0.56 -3.02
N ASP A 167 -10.46 1.08 -3.04
CA ASP A 167 -10.72 2.51 -3.26
C ASP A 167 -10.13 3.39 -2.15
N THR A 168 -9.74 4.61 -2.56
CA THR A 168 -9.13 5.59 -1.64
C THR A 168 -10.15 6.09 -0.63
N VAL A 169 -9.85 5.91 0.65
CA VAL A 169 -10.64 6.51 1.74
C VAL A 169 -10.22 7.97 1.95
N ARG A 170 -11.22 8.84 2.04
CA ARG A 170 -11.02 10.28 2.18
C ARG A 170 -11.69 10.81 3.44
N GLU A 171 -11.20 11.93 3.94
CA GLU A 171 -11.88 12.76 4.92
C GLU A 171 -13.14 13.39 4.32
N ARG A 172 -14.01 13.97 5.17
CA ARG A 172 -15.18 14.74 4.70
C ARG A 172 -14.81 15.92 3.80
N SER A 173 -13.61 16.44 3.96
CA SER A 173 -13.03 17.52 3.12
C SER A 173 -12.70 17.08 1.69
N GLY A 174 -12.61 15.77 1.43
CA GLY A 174 -12.10 15.18 0.18
C GLY A 174 -10.61 14.84 0.22
N LEU A 175 -9.87 15.22 1.28
CA LEU A 175 -8.47 14.88 1.45
C LEU A 175 -8.30 13.36 1.64
N ALA A 176 -7.43 12.72 0.86
CA ALA A 176 -7.12 11.32 1.04
C ALA A 176 -6.45 11.08 2.40
N LEU A 177 -6.84 10.02 3.10
CA LEU A 177 -6.19 9.65 4.36
C LEU A 177 -4.73 9.26 4.12
N SER A 178 -3.85 9.80 4.96
CA SER A 178 -2.42 9.54 4.94
C SER A 178 -1.82 9.72 6.33
N SER A 179 -0.86 8.88 6.69
CA SER A 179 -0.05 9.04 7.91
C SER A 179 0.64 10.41 7.96
N ARG A 180 0.94 11.01 6.80
CA ARG A 180 1.58 12.31 6.69
C ARG A 180 0.62 13.50 6.82
N ASN A 181 -0.69 13.30 6.87
CA ASN A 181 -1.65 14.41 7.06
C ASN A 181 -1.45 15.14 8.41
N ASN A 182 -0.86 14.47 9.40
CA ASN A 182 -0.55 15.08 10.68
C ASN A 182 0.60 16.10 10.60
N LEU A 183 1.41 16.06 9.54
CA LEU A 183 2.50 17.01 9.29
C LEU A 183 2.01 18.32 8.68
N LEU A 184 0.78 18.34 8.14
CA LEU A 184 0.19 19.53 7.54
C LEU A 184 -0.19 20.56 8.61
N SER A 185 0.17 21.83 8.38
CA SER A 185 -0.32 22.98 9.14
C SER A 185 -1.85 23.12 9.00
N ARG A 186 -2.45 23.99 9.81
CA ARG A 186 -3.88 24.29 9.72
C ARG A 186 -4.28 24.85 8.35
N GLU A 187 -3.44 25.70 7.79
CA GLU A 187 -3.67 26.33 6.48
C GLU A 187 -3.52 25.31 5.35
N GLU A 188 -2.49 24.47 5.39
CA GLU A 188 -2.29 23.41 4.42
C GLU A 188 -3.43 22.39 4.42
N LYS A 189 -3.99 22.04 5.59
CA LYS A 189 -5.17 21.18 5.70
C LYS A 189 -6.42 21.75 5.04
N LEU A 190 -6.53 23.07 4.92
CA LEU A 190 -7.62 23.73 4.21
C LEU A 190 -7.39 23.71 2.69
N LEU A 191 -6.15 23.77 2.24
CA LEU A 191 -5.78 23.81 0.82
C LEU A 191 -5.67 22.42 0.18
N ALA A 192 -5.13 21.43 0.89
CA ALA A 192 -4.87 20.09 0.36
C ALA A 192 -6.09 19.40 -0.29
N PRO A 193 -7.34 19.55 0.22
CA PRO A 193 -8.53 19.00 -0.42
C PRO A 193 -8.83 19.56 -1.81
N LEU A 194 -8.34 20.76 -2.13
CA LEU A 194 -8.57 21.41 -3.43
C LEU A 194 -8.00 20.58 -4.59
N ILE A 195 -6.92 19.82 -4.37
CA ILE A 195 -6.35 18.92 -5.37
C ILE A 195 -7.41 17.93 -5.86
N ASN A 196 -8.06 17.22 -4.94
CA ASN A 196 -9.11 16.26 -5.30
C ASN A 196 -10.29 16.95 -5.98
N LYS A 197 -10.76 18.04 -5.43
CA LYS A 197 -11.89 18.81 -5.98
C LYS A 197 -11.60 19.28 -7.41
N THR A 198 -10.38 19.76 -7.68
CA THR A 198 -9.98 20.19 -9.03
C THR A 198 -9.95 19.02 -10.00
N LEU A 199 -9.40 17.87 -9.59
CA LEU A 199 -9.36 16.67 -10.43
C LEU A 199 -10.76 16.15 -10.75
N GLU A 200 -11.69 16.15 -9.80
CA GLU A 200 -13.09 15.79 -10.01
C GLU A 200 -13.78 16.74 -11.00
N GLN A 201 -13.53 18.06 -10.88
CA GLN A 201 -14.08 19.06 -11.81
C GLN A 201 -13.55 18.86 -13.23
N LEU A 202 -12.25 18.54 -13.38
CA LEU A 202 -11.65 18.27 -14.68
C LEU A 202 -12.21 16.99 -15.31
N ASN A 203 -12.38 15.94 -14.52
CA ASN A 203 -12.96 14.69 -15.00
C ASN A 203 -14.40 14.89 -15.50
N ASN A 204 -15.24 15.58 -14.72
CA ASN A 204 -16.62 15.91 -15.10
C ASN A 204 -16.71 16.78 -16.38
N LYS A 205 -15.72 17.66 -16.61
CA LYS A 205 -15.64 18.46 -17.86
C LYS A 205 -15.24 17.57 -19.06
N LYS A 206 -14.31 16.64 -18.87
CA LYS A 206 -13.90 15.70 -19.92
C LYS A 206 -15.08 14.85 -20.41
N ASP A 207 -15.89 14.34 -19.49
CA ASP A 207 -17.08 13.55 -19.85
C ASP A 207 -18.10 14.39 -20.65
N LYS A 208 -18.32 15.66 -20.29
CA LYS A 208 -19.18 16.56 -21.04
C LYS A 208 -18.63 16.85 -22.44
N LEU A 209 -17.32 17.06 -22.59
CA LEU A 209 -16.70 17.28 -23.89
C LEU A 209 -16.80 16.08 -24.82
N ASN A 210 -16.64 14.89 -24.30
CA ASN A 210 -16.83 13.65 -25.07
C ASN A 210 -18.28 13.49 -25.52
N THR A 211 -19.27 13.86 -24.70
CA THR A 211 -20.71 13.83 -25.06
C THR A 211 -21.04 14.85 -26.17
N VAL A 212 -20.47 16.05 -26.12
CA VAL A 212 -20.67 17.11 -27.11
C VAL A 212 -20.05 16.75 -28.47
N SER A 213 -18.91 16.05 -28.48
CA SER A 213 -18.26 15.60 -29.73
C SER A 213 -19.11 14.58 -30.50
N TYR A 214 -19.90 13.75 -29.84
CA TYR A 214 -20.79 12.78 -30.49
C TYR A 214 -22.07 13.40 -31.05
N THR A 215 -22.54 14.52 -30.51
CA THR A 215 -23.79 15.16 -30.94
C THR A 215 -23.63 16.07 -32.18
N HIS A 216 -22.40 16.38 -32.60
CA HIS A 216 -22.12 17.19 -33.80
C HIS A 216 -21.70 16.36 -35.04
N LEU A 217 -21.72 15.04 -34.96
CA LEU A 217 -21.36 14.13 -36.07
C LEU A 217 -22.57 13.34 -36.60
N THR A 218 -23.78 13.68 -36.23
CA THR A 218 -25.05 13.26 -36.80
C THR A 218 -25.76 14.47 -37.42
#